data_1a93cec6ceced247ddd9805f0c87b722
#
_entry.id   1a93cec6ceced247ddd9805f0c87b722
#
_cell.length_a   1.000
_cell.length_b   1.000
_cell.length_c   1.000
_cell.angle_alpha   90.00
_cell.angle_beta   90.00
_cell.angle_gamma   90.00
#
_symmetry.space_group_name_H-M   'P 1'
#
loop_
_entity.id
_entity.type
_entity.pdbx_description
1 polymer ?
#
loop_
_entity_poly.entity_id
_entity_poly.type
_entity_poly.pdbx_seq_one_letter_code
_entity_poly.pdbx_strand_id
1 'polypeptide(L)'
;MTLHRPMLIALLIALVPAMAAAQKTSYDFDKAATFSTYKSYAFKDGTPAGQPLIDQRIVAALESELKAKGLTKNDSNPDVFVLYHVAMDKQKDISSYSTGPMYGGYGYGWGGGWGATTTDVRVRDILVGTLAVDVVDAKKKQIAWRGLGTKEIDTTAKPEKRDKNIAGAVTKIMKNYPPKVKS
;
A
#
# COMPACT_ATOMS: atom_id res chain seq x y z
N MET A 1 21.08 43.40 43.03
CA MET A 1 21.67 42.33 42.21
C MET A 1 20.61 41.23 42.04
N THR A 2 19.75 41.40 41.01
CA THR A 2 18.57 40.54 40.80
C THR A 2 18.87 39.63 39.61
N LEU A 3 19.04 38.33 39.88
CA LEU A 3 19.24 37.29 38.85
C LEU A 3 17.91 36.96 38.18
N HIS A 4 17.79 37.28 36.87
CA HIS A 4 16.70 36.82 36.02
C HIS A 4 17.03 35.40 35.53
N ARG A 5 16.24 34.43 35.97
CA ARG A 5 16.27 33.04 35.42
C ARG A 5 15.40 32.98 34.16
N PRO A 6 15.92 32.58 32.99
CA PRO A 6 15.09 32.33 31.83
C PRO A 6 14.32 31.01 32.02
N MET A 7 13.01 31.10 31.93
CA MET A 7 12.08 29.96 31.95
C MET A 7 12.09 29.33 30.55
N LEU A 8 12.76 28.19 30.40
CA LEU A 8 12.74 27.36 29.18
C LEU A 8 11.36 26.67 29.08
N ILE A 9 10.52 27.18 28.18
CA ILE A 9 9.27 26.52 27.79
C ILE A 9 9.64 25.43 26.80
N ALA A 10 9.65 24.19 27.26
CA ALA A 10 9.79 22.99 26.38
C ALA A 10 8.47 22.79 25.62
N LEU A 11 8.48 23.12 24.31
CA LEU A 11 7.37 22.87 23.40
C LEU A 11 7.31 21.36 23.08
N LEU A 12 6.41 20.64 23.76
CA LEU A 12 6.15 19.23 23.54
C LEU A 12 5.34 19.09 22.23
N ILE A 13 6.01 18.83 21.11
CA ILE A 13 5.34 18.52 19.84
C ILE A 13 4.76 17.11 19.96
N ALA A 14 3.45 17.02 20.19
CA ALA A 14 2.70 15.77 20.15
C ALA A 14 2.70 15.24 18.70
N LEU A 15 3.50 14.22 18.43
CA LEU A 15 3.52 13.48 17.17
C LEU A 15 2.24 12.63 17.11
N VAL A 16 1.18 13.14 16.49
CA VAL A 16 -0.05 12.37 16.23
C VAL A 16 0.29 11.39 15.11
N PRO A 17 0.27 10.06 15.34
CA PRO A 17 0.45 9.11 14.25
C PRO A 17 -0.79 9.20 13.34
N ALA A 18 -0.61 9.72 12.13
CA ALA A 18 -1.61 9.60 11.09
C ALA A 18 -1.85 8.11 10.81
N MET A 19 -3.02 7.60 11.13
CA MET A 19 -3.45 6.27 10.71
C MET A 19 -3.55 6.25 9.18
N ALA A 20 -2.44 5.96 8.52
CA ALA A 20 -2.44 5.66 7.09
C ALA A 20 -3.16 4.32 6.90
N ALA A 21 -4.23 4.31 6.11
CA ALA A 21 -4.90 3.09 5.70
C ALA A 21 -3.85 2.07 5.23
N ALA A 22 -3.74 0.95 5.93
CA ALA A 22 -2.64 0.01 5.77
C ALA A 22 -2.75 -0.67 4.41
N GLN A 23 -1.80 -0.38 3.52
CA GLN A 23 -1.65 -1.12 2.28
C GLN A 23 -1.23 -2.56 2.60
N LYS A 24 -2.01 -3.54 2.13
CA LYS A 24 -1.63 -4.95 2.20
C LYS A 24 -0.73 -5.29 1.01
N THR A 25 0.43 -5.89 1.26
CA THR A 25 1.33 -6.34 0.22
C THR A 25 1.70 -7.81 0.44
N SER A 26 1.85 -8.55 -0.65
CA SER A 26 2.37 -9.92 -0.68
C SER A 26 3.30 -10.09 -1.87
N TYR A 27 4.11 -11.14 -1.85
CA TYR A 27 4.96 -11.51 -2.98
C TYR A 27 5.18 -13.01 -3.01
N ASP A 28 5.51 -13.51 -4.20
CA ASP A 28 5.92 -14.87 -4.47
C ASP A 28 7.03 -14.88 -5.52
N PHE A 29 7.85 -15.93 -5.56
CA PHE A 29 8.97 -16.01 -6.49
C PHE A 29 9.36 -17.45 -6.79
N ASP A 30 9.92 -17.66 -7.97
CA ASP A 30 10.54 -18.92 -8.35
C ASP A 30 11.88 -19.12 -7.62
N LYS A 31 11.96 -20.14 -6.78
CA LYS A 31 13.17 -20.47 -6.02
C LYS A 31 14.34 -20.91 -6.92
N ALA A 32 14.05 -21.36 -8.16
CA ALA A 32 15.07 -21.73 -9.14
C ALA A 32 15.57 -20.54 -9.98
N ALA A 33 15.00 -19.33 -9.79
CA ALA A 33 15.45 -18.14 -10.47
C ALA A 33 16.74 -17.58 -9.86
N THR A 34 17.68 -17.24 -10.73
CA THR A 34 18.97 -16.68 -10.32
C THR A 34 18.93 -15.15 -10.42
N PHE A 35 18.34 -14.50 -9.43
CA PHE A 35 18.11 -13.04 -9.42
C PHE A 35 19.39 -12.22 -9.57
N SER A 36 20.53 -12.72 -9.14
CA SER A 36 21.84 -12.05 -9.25
C SER A 36 22.29 -11.85 -10.70
N THR A 37 21.76 -12.62 -11.64
CA THR A 37 22.07 -12.52 -13.07
C THR A 37 21.27 -11.45 -13.79
N TYR A 38 20.17 -10.99 -13.22
CA TYR A 38 19.31 -9.97 -13.82
C TYR A 38 19.92 -8.58 -13.63
N LYS A 39 20.30 -7.94 -14.72
CA LYS A 39 20.94 -6.61 -14.77
C LYS A 39 20.15 -5.62 -15.60
N SER A 40 19.32 -6.11 -16.50
CA SER A 40 18.56 -5.30 -17.44
C SER A 40 17.10 -5.72 -17.53
N TYR A 41 16.24 -4.73 -17.82
CA TYR A 41 14.82 -4.98 -17.99
C TYR A 41 14.23 -4.23 -19.17
N ALA A 42 13.11 -4.71 -19.69
CA ALA A 42 12.19 -3.98 -20.55
C ALA A 42 10.76 -4.11 -20.04
N PHE A 43 9.93 -3.12 -20.31
CA PHE A 43 8.51 -3.26 -20.05
C PHE A 43 7.82 -4.09 -21.14
N LYS A 44 6.81 -4.83 -20.73
CA LYS A 44 5.83 -5.47 -21.60
C LYS A 44 4.42 -5.11 -21.19
N ASP A 45 3.50 -5.28 -22.11
CA ASP A 45 2.08 -5.01 -21.91
C ASP A 45 1.50 -5.95 -20.85
N GLY A 46 0.86 -5.36 -19.87
CA GLY A 46 0.07 -5.99 -18.83
C GLY A 46 -1.40 -5.53 -18.93
N THR A 47 -2.04 -5.32 -17.80
CA THR A 47 -3.39 -4.77 -17.72
C THR A 47 -3.32 -3.35 -17.17
N PRO A 48 -3.45 -2.31 -18.01
CA PRO A 48 -3.34 -0.93 -17.58
C PRO A 48 -4.51 -0.51 -16.67
N ALA A 49 -4.34 0.60 -15.96
CA ALA A 49 -5.38 1.18 -15.11
C ALA A 49 -6.56 1.78 -15.91
N GLY A 50 -6.43 1.87 -17.23
CA GLY A 50 -7.40 2.52 -18.10
C GLY A 50 -7.43 4.06 -17.96
N GLN A 51 -6.44 4.62 -17.28
CA GLN A 51 -6.23 6.05 -17.10
C GLN A 51 -4.77 6.40 -17.41
N PRO A 52 -4.48 7.02 -18.56
CA PRO A 52 -3.10 7.23 -19.04
C PRO A 52 -2.16 7.89 -18.03
N LEU A 53 -2.63 8.89 -17.27
CA LEU A 53 -1.83 9.57 -16.26
C LEU A 53 -1.49 8.65 -15.07
N ILE A 54 -2.37 7.73 -14.71
CA ILE A 54 -2.09 6.73 -13.66
C ILE A 54 -1.06 5.74 -14.15
N ASP A 55 -1.20 5.26 -15.38
CA ASP A 55 -0.28 4.32 -15.99
C ASP A 55 1.14 4.93 -16.12
N GLN A 56 1.26 6.20 -16.56
CA GLN A 56 2.53 6.90 -16.60
C GLN A 56 3.20 7.00 -15.21
N ARG A 57 2.43 7.26 -14.15
CA ARG A 57 2.94 7.32 -12.77
C ARG A 57 3.41 5.97 -12.27
N ILE A 58 2.68 4.90 -12.59
CA ILE A 58 3.08 3.53 -12.23
C ILE A 58 4.39 3.17 -12.92
N VAL A 59 4.51 3.43 -14.23
CA VAL A 59 5.74 3.17 -14.99
C VAL A 59 6.91 3.96 -14.43
N ALA A 60 6.76 5.26 -14.18
CA ALA A 60 7.81 6.11 -13.62
C ALA A 60 8.26 5.62 -12.23
N ALA A 61 7.33 5.21 -11.38
CA ALA A 61 7.65 4.65 -10.07
C ALA A 61 8.38 3.31 -10.16
N LEU A 62 7.97 2.42 -11.09
CA LEU A 62 8.65 1.15 -11.35
C LEU A 62 10.07 1.37 -11.89
N GLU A 63 10.27 2.30 -12.84
CA GLU A 63 11.59 2.67 -13.36
C GLU A 63 12.53 3.14 -12.24
N SER A 64 12.02 3.99 -11.34
CA SER A 64 12.77 4.48 -10.18
C SER A 64 13.20 3.33 -9.26
N GLU A 65 12.28 2.42 -8.93
CA GLU A 65 12.57 1.27 -8.05
C GLU A 65 13.53 0.27 -8.70
N LEU A 66 13.36 -0.05 -9.98
CA LEU A 66 14.25 -0.96 -10.72
C LEU A 66 15.67 -0.40 -10.80
N LYS A 67 15.80 0.91 -11.09
CA LYS A 67 17.09 1.62 -11.07
C LYS A 67 17.73 1.57 -9.68
N ALA A 68 16.99 1.82 -8.62
CA ALA A 68 17.47 1.75 -7.24
C ALA A 68 17.96 0.34 -6.87
N LYS A 69 17.44 -0.70 -7.54
CA LYS A 69 17.84 -2.11 -7.38
C LYS A 69 18.97 -2.53 -8.35
N GLY A 70 19.53 -1.58 -9.10
CA GLY A 70 20.66 -1.80 -9.99
C GLY A 70 20.33 -2.39 -11.35
N LEU A 71 19.04 -2.37 -11.77
CA LEU A 71 18.65 -2.78 -13.11
C LEU A 71 18.68 -1.57 -14.06
N THR A 72 19.12 -1.80 -15.30
CA THR A 72 19.13 -0.80 -16.37
C THR A 72 18.10 -1.15 -17.43
N LYS A 73 17.45 -0.13 -18.01
CA LYS A 73 16.50 -0.35 -19.10
C LYS A 73 17.23 -0.76 -20.39
N ASN A 74 16.77 -1.84 -21.02
CA ASN A 74 17.30 -2.34 -22.28
C ASN A 74 16.16 -3.00 -23.06
N ASP A 75 15.59 -2.26 -23.99
CA ASP A 75 14.42 -2.72 -24.75
C ASP A 75 14.77 -3.76 -25.84
N SER A 76 16.06 -3.85 -26.23
CA SER A 76 16.49 -4.77 -27.29
C SER A 76 16.79 -6.18 -26.81
N ASN A 77 17.48 -6.31 -25.67
CA ASN A 77 17.86 -7.62 -25.13
C ASN A 77 17.87 -7.57 -23.59
N PRO A 78 16.70 -7.53 -22.96
CA PRO A 78 16.60 -7.50 -21.51
C PRO A 78 16.83 -8.88 -20.89
N ASP A 79 17.30 -8.92 -19.65
CA ASP A 79 17.35 -10.15 -18.86
C ASP A 79 15.97 -10.52 -18.33
N VAL A 80 15.14 -9.50 -18.03
CA VAL A 80 13.76 -9.70 -17.56
C VAL A 80 12.79 -8.76 -18.25
N PHE A 81 11.55 -9.21 -18.39
CA PHE A 81 10.42 -8.33 -18.70
C PHE A 81 9.69 -7.95 -17.42
N VAL A 82 9.30 -6.69 -17.32
CA VAL A 82 8.49 -6.18 -16.22
C VAL A 82 7.10 -5.84 -16.75
N LEU A 83 6.08 -6.41 -16.13
CA LEU A 83 4.68 -6.16 -16.45
C LEU A 83 3.98 -5.65 -15.18
N TYR A 84 2.94 -4.85 -15.37
CA TYR A 84 2.05 -4.52 -14.27
C TYR A 84 0.60 -4.74 -14.66
N HIS A 85 -0.22 -5.07 -13.67
CA HIS A 85 -1.65 -5.30 -13.83
C HIS A 85 -2.40 -4.52 -12.77
N VAL A 86 -3.38 -3.73 -13.21
CA VAL A 86 -4.25 -2.97 -12.30
C VAL A 86 -5.64 -3.56 -12.35
N ALA A 87 -6.20 -3.81 -11.17
CA ALA A 87 -7.61 -4.14 -11.00
C ALA A 87 -8.25 -3.15 -10.03
N MET A 88 -9.50 -2.78 -10.29
CA MET A 88 -10.28 -1.89 -9.42
C MET A 88 -11.59 -2.57 -9.06
N ASP A 89 -11.91 -2.60 -7.76
CA ASP A 89 -13.08 -3.27 -7.21
C ASP A 89 -13.86 -2.32 -6.32
N LYS A 90 -15.20 -2.30 -6.49
CA LYS A 90 -16.08 -1.59 -5.57
C LYS A 90 -16.49 -2.53 -4.46
N GLN A 91 -16.13 -2.20 -3.24
CA GLN A 91 -16.45 -2.98 -2.05
C GLN A 91 -17.37 -2.17 -1.12
N LYS A 92 -18.19 -2.86 -0.35
CA LYS A 92 -18.98 -2.26 0.73
C LYS A 92 -18.24 -2.44 2.04
N ASP A 93 -17.86 -1.33 2.66
CA ASP A 93 -17.34 -1.31 4.02
C ASP A 93 -18.54 -1.20 4.98
N ILE A 94 -18.76 -2.24 5.77
CA ILE A 94 -19.83 -2.32 6.74
C ILE A 94 -19.21 -2.20 8.12
N SER A 95 -19.28 -1.02 8.72
CA SER A 95 -18.88 -0.81 10.09
C SER A 95 -20.09 -0.72 10.99
N SER A 96 -20.21 -1.67 11.94
CA SER A 96 -21.21 -1.62 13.01
C SER A 96 -20.60 -1.02 14.26
N TYR A 97 -21.15 0.08 14.73
CA TYR A 97 -20.79 0.70 15.99
C TYR A 97 -21.92 0.40 17.01
N SER A 98 -21.60 -0.44 17.99
CA SER A 98 -22.53 -0.71 19.08
C SER A 98 -22.18 0.21 20.25
N THR A 99 -22.99 1.23 20.49
CA THR A 99 -22.89 2.08 21.67
C THR A 99 -23.81 1.53 22.75
N GLY A 100 -23.34 0.56 23.51
CA GLY A 100 -23.99 0.16 24.75
C GLY A 100 -23.43 1.02 25.90
N PRO A 101 -24.27 1.50 26.83
CA PRO A 101 -23.75 2.17 28.02
C PRO A 101 -23.03 1.13 28.88
N MET A 102 -21.70 1.23 28.95
CA MET A 102 -20.89 0.48 29.93
C MET A 102 -21.09 1.13 31.31
N TYR A 103 -22.20 0.80 31.96
CA TYR A 103 -22.41 1.18 33.34
C TYR A 103 -22.06 -0.01 34.24
N GLY A 104 -20.82 -0.07 34.67
CA GLY A 104 -20.44 -0.82 35.85
C GLY A 104 -20.90 -0.04 37.08
N GLY A 105 -22.09 -0.32 37.54
CA GLY A 105 -22.62 0.22 38.79
C GLY A 105 -23.27 -0.88 39.59
N TYR A 106 -22.66 -1.25 40.72
CA TYR A 106 -23.33 -2.02 41.78
C TYR A 106 -24.51 -1.18 42.27
N GLY A 107 -25.71 -1.59 41.95
CA GLY A 107 -26.93 -0.95 42.44
C GLY A 107 -28.05 -1.98 42.46
N TYR A 108 -28.43 -2.41 43.65
CA TYR A 108 -29.69 -3.10 43.88
C TYR A 108 -30.83 -2.15 43.53
N GLY A 109 -31.58 -2.45 42.49
CA GLY A 109 -32.73 -1.65 42.09
C GLY A 109 -33.63 -2.46 41.14
N TRP A 110 -34.76 -2.87 41.67
CA TRP A 110 -35.84 -3.51 40.93
C TRP A 110 -36.50 -2.50 40.00
N GLY A 111 -36.33 -2.63 38.71
CA GLY A 111 -36.96 -1.77 37.70
C GLY A 111 -36.51 -2.17 36.31
N GLY A 112 -37.33 -2.93 35.59
CA GLY A 112 -37.09 -3.36 34.23
C GLY A 112 -37.09 -2.18 33.25
N GLY A 113 -35.91 -1.79 32.79
CA GLY A 113 -35.75 -0.89 31.67
C GLY A 113 -35.16 -1.66 30.51
N TRP A 114 -35.91 -1.88 29.45
CA TRP A 114 -35.40 -2.42 28.19
C TRP A 114 -34.52 -1.34 27.58
N GLY A 115 -33.23 -1.43 27.83
CA GLY A 115 -32.24 -0.59 27.16
C GLY A 115 -32.14 -1.00 25.71
N ALA A 116 -32.76 -0.23 24.83
CA ALA A 116 -32.59 -0.40 23.40
C ALA A 116 -31.13 -0.14 23.02
N THR A 117 -30.40 -1.19 22.71
CA THR A 117 -29.08 -1.10 22.10
C THR A 117 -29.25 -0.60 20.68
N THR A 118 -28.95 0.66 20.43
CA THR A 118 -28.98 1.21 19.06
C THR A 118 -27.69 0.77 18.37
N THR A 119 -27.82 -0.12 17.41
CA THR A 119 -26.70 -0.52 16.53
C THR A 119 -26.78 0.36 15.30
N ASP A 120 -25.89 1.36 15.20
CA ASP A 120 -25.69 2.13 13.99
C ASP A 120 -24.84 1.32 13.00
N VAL A 121 -25.46 0.90 11.89
CA VAL A 121 -24.77 0.24 10.79
C VAL A 121 -24.49 1.29 9.72
N ARG A 122 -23.22 1.63 9.54
CA ARG A 122 -22.77 2.47 8.42
C ARG A 122 -22.28 1.60 7.28
N VAL A 123 -22.92 1.73 6.12
CA VAL A 123 -22.48 1.12 4.87
C VAL A 123 -21.85 2.21 4.01
N ARG A 124 -20.57 2.03 3.66
CA ARG A 124 -19.84 2.95 2.80
C ARG A 124 -19.30 2.20 1.59
N ASP A 125 -19.54 2.73 0.39
CA ASP A 125 -18.91 2.20 -0.81
C ASP A 125 -17.45 2.69 -0.86
N ILE A 126 -16.54 1.76 -0.94
CA ILE A 126 -15.09 2.02 -1.09
C ILE A 126 -14.60 1.47 -2.43
N LEU A 127 -13.67 2.19 -3.06
CA LEU A 127 -12.97 1.72 -4.24
C LEU A 127 -11.62 1.14 -3.81
N VAL A 128 -11.39 -0.12 -4.11
CA VAL A 128 -10.14 -0.83 -3.79
C VAL A 128 -9.37 -1.06 -5.07
N GLY A 129 -8.13 -0.56 -5.10
CA GLY A 129 -7.18 -0.81 -6.19
C GLY A 129 -6.19 -1.90 -5.81
N THR A 130 -5.96 -2.81 -6.74
CA THR A 130 -4.91 -3.83 -6.66
C THR A 130 -3.90 -3.60 -7.78
N LEU A 131 -2.63 -3.52 -7.43
CA LEU A 131 -1.50 -3.47 -8.36
C LEU A 131 -0.70 -4.74 -8.20
N ALA A 132 -0.58 -5.51 -9.28
CA ALA A 132 0.37 -6.62 -9.40
C ALA A 132 1.54 -6.19 -10.27
N VAL A 133 2.76 -6.60 -9.89
CA VAL A 133 3.98 -6.39 -10.66
C VAL A 133 4.64 -7.74 -10.87
N ASP A 134 4.87 -8.10 -12.13
CA ASP A 134 5.51 -9.34 -12.54
C ASP A 134 6.90 -9.05 -13.10
N VAL A 135 7.87 -9.83 -12.67
CA VAL A 135 9.20 -9.92 -13.27
C VAL A 135 9.32 -11.28 -13.93
N VAL A 136 9.42 -11.29 -15.24
CA VAL A 136 9.45 -12.48 -16.08
C VAL A 136 10.84 -12.68 -16.64
N ASP A 137 11.46 -13.83 -16.43
CA ASP A 137 12.75 -14.20 -17.07
C ASP A 137 12.59 -14.16 -18.58
N ALA A 138 13.38 -13.35 -19.26
CA ALA A 138 13.24 -13.11 -20.69
C ALA A 138 13.61 -14.36 -21.54
N LYS A 139 14.50 -15.21 -21.04
CA LYS A 139 14.95 -16.44 -21.72
C LYS A 139 13.98 -17.59 -21.47
N LYS A 140 13.61 -17.82 -20.20
CA LYS A 140 12.73 -18.93 -19.80
C LYS A 140 11.26 -18.66 -20.09
N LYS A 141 10.86 -17.37 -20.26
CA LYS A 141 9.45 -16.94 -20.43
C LYS A 141 8.57 -17.32 -19.24
N GLN A 142 9.14 -17.36 -18.06
CA GLN A 142 8.48 -17.73 -16.81
C GLN A 142 8.54 -16.59 -15.82
N ILE A 143 7.48 -16.45 -15.00
CA ILE A 143 7.47 -15.46 -13.91
C ILE A 143 8.52 -15.87 -12.89
N ALA A 144 9.53 -15.04 -12.73
CA ALA A 144 10.57 -15.23 -11.71
C ALA A 144 10.13 -14.64 -10.36
N TRP A 145 9.36 -13.54 -10.39
CA TRP A 145 8.85 -12.88 -9.19
C TRP A 145 7.54 -12.16 -9.48
N ARG A 146 6.64 -12.16 -8.50
CA ARG A 146 5.39 -11.41 -8.51
C ARG A 146 5.19 -10.71 -7.18
N GLY A 147 4.90 -9.43 -7.21
CA GLY A 147 4.48 -8.66 -6.05
C GLY A 147 3.06 -8.12 -6.21
N LEU A 148 2.30 -8.11 -5.14
CA LEU A 148 0.92 -7.62 -5.08
C LEU A 148 0.78 -6.55 -4.01
N GLY A 149 0.00 -5.52 -4.31
CA GLY A 149 -0.37 -4.51 -3.35
C GLY A 149 -1.83 -4.10 -3.52
N THR A 150 -2.58 -4.10 -2.42
CA THR A 150 -4.00 -3.72 -2.42
C THR A 150 -4.21 -2.56 -1.46
N LYS A 151 -4.95 -1.55 -1.89
CA LYS A 151 -5.22 -0.35 -1.10
C LYS A 151 -6.57 0.27 -1.48
N GLU A 152 -7.25 0.86 -0.50
CA GLU A 152 -8.39 1.76 -0.73
C GLU A 152 -7.92 3.01 -1.50
N ILE A 153 -8.67 3.38 -2.54
CA ILE A 153 -8.37 4.50 -3.43
C ILE A 153 -9.15 5.74 -2.98
N ASP A 154 -8.42 6.79 -2.63
CA ASP A 154 -8.99 8.11 -2.42
C ASP A 154 -9.21 8.77 -3.80
N THR A 155 -10.45 8.72 -4.27
CA THR A 155 -10.84 9.28 -5.58
C THR A 155 -10.78 10.81 -5.62
N THR A 156 -10.81 11.46 -4.44
CA THR A 156 -10.78 12.92 -4.28
C THR A 156 -9.38 13.47 -4.07
N ALA A 157 -8.37 12.60 -4.00
CA ALA A 157 -6.98 13.00 -3.78
C ALA A 157 -6.48 13.97 -4.85
N LYS A 158 -5.77 15.01 -4.42
CA LYS A 158 -5.07 15.93 -5.32
C LYS A 158 -3.97 15.21 -6.10
N PRO A 159 -3.54 15.74 -7.27
CA PRO A 159 -2.52 15.10 -8.11
C PRO A 159 -1.25 14.71 -7.35
N GLU A 160 -0.71 15.61 -6.52
CA GLU A 160 0.53 15.38 -5.76
C GLU A 160 0.37 14.25 -4.74
N LYS A 161 -0.84 14.12 -4.14
CA LYS A 161 -1.16 13.02 -3.22
C LYS A 161 -1.29 11.69 -3.98
N ARG A 162 -1.85 11.73 -5.20
CA ARG A 162 -1.91 10.53 -6.07
C ARG A 162 -0.53 10.06 -6.45
N ASP A 163 0.38 10.96 -6.83
CA ASP A 163 1.77 10.64 -7.15
C ASP A 163 2.48 9.96 -5.98
N LYS A 164 2.39 10.56 -4.78
CA LYS A 164 2.94 9.97 -3.55
C LYS A 164 2.34 8.61 -3.21
N ASN A 165 1.03 8.46 -3.39
CA ASN A 165 0.34 7.20 -3.12
C ASN A 165 0.78 6.09 -4.06
N ILE A 166 0.93 6.36 -5.35
CA ILE A 166 1.36 5.40 -6.36
C ILE A 166 2.82 5.03 -6.15
N ALA A 167 3.71 6.02 -6.00
CA ALA A 167 5.11 5.77 -5.71
C ALA A 167 5.30 4.94 -4.44
N GLY A 168 4.62 5.31 -3.34
CA GLY A 168 4.67 4.55 -2.09
C GLY A 168 4.08 3.14 -2.20
N ALA A 169 3.08 2.93 -3.08
CA ALA A 169 2.54 1.60 -3.35
C ALA A 169 3.58 0.73 -4.07
N VAL A 170 4.19 1.24 -5.13
CA VAL A 170 5.24 0.55 -5.90
C VAL A 170 6.44 0.24 -5.01
N THR A 171 6.93 1.19 -4.22
CA THR A 171 8.03 0.98 -3.27
C THR A 171 7.74 -0.17 -2.29
N LYS A 172 6.52 -0.22 -1.74
CA LYS A 172 6.13 -1.29 -0.81
C LYS A 172 6.03 -2.66 -1.49
N ILE A 173 5.47 -2.71 -2.69
CA ILE A 173 5.39 -3.94 -3.49
C ILE A 173 6.80 -4.44 -3.80
N MET A 174 7.66 -3.57 -4.33
CA MET A 174 9.02 -3.91 -4.76
C MET A 174 10.01 -4.09 -3.61
N LYS A 175 9.61 -3.85 -2.35
CA LYS A 175 10.50 -3.94 -1.17
C LYS A 175 11.26 -5.28 -1.09
N ASN A 176 10.59 -6.36 -1.46
CA ASN A 176 11.14 -7.72 -1.41
C ASN A 176 11.66 -8.23 -2.77
N TYR A 177 11.92 -7.34 -3.71
CA TYR A 177 12.61 -7.67 -4.95
C TYR A 177 14.03 -7.07 -4.94
N PRO A 178 15.07 -7.85 -5.29
CA PRO A 178 15.06 -9.30 -5.41
C PRO A 178 14.83 -9.97 -4.05
N PRO A 179 14.21 -11.16 -4.02
CA PRO A 179 13.98 -11.87 -2.78
C PRO A 179 15.29 -12.35 -2.17
N LYS A 180 15.34 -12.39 -0.83
CA LYS A 180 16.45 -13.01 -0.12
C LYS A 180 16.28 -14.53 -0.20
N VAL A 181 16.98 -15.16 -1.11
CA VAL A 181 17.05 -16.63 -1.16
C VAL A 181 17.94 -17.06 0.00
N LYS A 182 17.39 -17.83 0.94
CA LYS A 182 18.23 -18.49 1.96
C LYS A 182 19.04 -19.56 1.26
N SER A 183 20.36 -19.39 1.22
CA SER A 183 21.32 -20.43 0.86
C SER A 183 21.29 -21.56 1.85
#